data_b4dfc06f41738346c3c79e4b8c85ed98
#
_entry.id   b4dfc06f41738346c3c79e4b8c85ed98
#
_cell.length_a   1.000
_cell.length_b   1.000
_cell.length_c   1.000
_cell.angle_alpha   90.00
_cell.angle_beta   90.00
_cell.angle_gamma   90.00
#
_symmetry.space_group_name_H-M   'P 1'
#
loop_
_entity.id
_entity.type
_entity.pdbx_description
1 polymer ?
#
loop_
_entity_poly.entity_id
_entity_poly.type
_entity_poly.pdbx_seq_one_letter_code
_entity_poly.pdbx_strand_id
1 'polypeptide(L)'
;MASGTPKARRIALGKAAKENIYKLIQEYENWGISWICKLLGISRAAYYKWKRRCPSQRDLENRKLLTKIQTIAESNNSLFGKMAMTDYINHHLEEDEQQVNHKRVYRLMCINNIRTSRPRYARPAWKRTTPEEVADNLLSRNFNVSKPNEGWCTDITEISVPGSKEKVYISTIIDLYDRYPVGIAVSRRNDTALVHQTLEQAVKANPGVHPLFHSDRGFQYTRAVFKKMLEELGMTQSMSRVSRCIDNGPMEGFQGILKEMIAVLYPNARTYEELETAIYGTIDYYINEYPQNRFKGKTSGEVRREALSSDTPVVYPIPKNNRITKYWDRIHSLQNRSEA
;
A
#
# COMPACT_ATOMS: atom_id res chain seq x y z
N MET A 1 53.10 -27.01 41.44
CA MET A 1 51.71 -26.63 41.62
C MET A 1 51.46 -25.30 40.95
N ALA A 2 50.89 -25.32 39.73
CA ALA A 2 50.61 -24.10 38.99
C ALA A 2 49.10 -23.81 39.10
N SER A 3 48.76 -22.77 39.84
CA SER A 3 47.40 -22.24 40.02
C SER A 3 47.03 -21.40 38.79
N GLY A 4 46.44 -22.00 37.79
CA GLY A 4 45.86 -21.31 36.69
C GLY A 4 44.50 -20.72 37.04
N THR A 5 44.43 -19.42 37.25
CA THR A 5 43.16 -18.68 37.33
C THR A 5 42.37 -18.81 36.04
N PRO A 6 41.08 -19.19 36.05
CA PRO A 6 40.29 -19.28 34.82
C PRO A 6 40.07 -17.88 34.24
N LYS A 7 40.56 -17.67 33.01
CA LYS A 7 40.22 -16.51 32.20
C LYS A 7 38.71 -16.49 31.98
N ALA A 8 38.00 -15.63 32.71
CA ALA A 8 36.57 -15.37 32.46
C ALA A 8 36.39 -14.97 30.99
N ARG A 9 35.65 -15.78 30.22
CA ARG A 9 35.23 -15.47 28.87
C ARG A 9 34.41 -14.16 28.92
N ARG A 10 34.98 -13.06 28.43
CA ARG A 10 34.24 -11.82 28.20
C ARG A 10 33.15 -12.11 27.17
N ILE A 11 31.90 -12.22 27.62
CA ILE A 11 30.74 -12.26 26.75
C ILE A 11 30.68 -10.90 26.04
N ALA A 12 30.80 -10.88 24.72
CA ALA A 12 30.68 -9.65 23.94
C ALA A 12 29.21 -9.18 23.97
N LEU A 13 28.91 -8.32 24.94
CA LEU A 13 27.59 -7.68 25.06
C LEU A 13 27.34 -6.79 23.83
N GLY A 14 26.17 -6.94 23.20
CA GLY A 14 25.73 -6.09 22.10
C GLY A 14 25.64 -4.62 22.51
N LYS A 15 25.66 -3.70 21.54
CA LYS A 15 25.69 -2.24 21.79
C LYS A 15 24.55 -1.77 22.73
N ALA A 16 23.33 -2.27 22.50
CA ALA A 16 22.15 -1.95 23.33
C ALA A 16 22.29 -2.42 24.79
N ALA A 17 22.85 -3.60 25.02
CA ALA A 17 23.08 -4.12 26.36
C ALA A 17 24.11 -3.26 27.12
N LYS A 18 25.19 -2.82 26.45
CA LYS A 18 26.17 -1.92 27.05
C LYS A 18 25.58 -0.56 27.42
N GLU A 19 24.70 -0.03 26.59
CA GLU A 19 24.04 1.26 26.83
C GLU A 19 23.13 1.20 28.06
N ASN A 20 22.38 0.12 28.23
CA ASN A 20 21.56 -0.12 29.43
C ASN A 20 22.42 -0.25 30.71
N ILE A 21 23.58 -0.89 30.61
CA ILE A 21 24.52 -0.98 31.74
C ILE A 21 25.07 0.40 32.09
N TYR A 22 25.41 1.26 31.12
CA TYR A 22 25.87 2.61 31.41
C TYR A 22 24.78 3.49 32.04
N LYS A 23 23.50 3.35 31.61
CA LYS A 23 22.37 4.02 32.25
C LYS A 23 22.20 3.56 33.71
N LEU A 24 22.30 2.26 33.94
CA LEU A 24 22.28 1.70 35.31
C LEU A 24 23.41 2.27 36.18
N ILE A 25 24.65 2.36 35.66
CA ILE A 25 25.76 2.96 36.37
C ILE A 25 25.47 4.43 36.69
N GLN A 26 24.82 5.16 35.78
CA GLN A 26 24.46 6.56 35.98
C GLN A 26 23.39 6.73 37.05
N GLU A 27 22.42 5.84 37.10
CA GLU A 27 21.34 5.87 38.11
C GLU A 27 21.87 5.65 39.54
N TYR A 28 22.91 4.81 39.69
CA TYR A 28 23.48 4.46 40.98
C TYR A 28 24.88 5.08 41.21
N GLU A 29 25.21 6.22 40.63
CA GLU A 29 26.50 6.87 40.76
C GLU A 29 26.90 7.17 42.23
N ASN A 30 25.91 7.43 43.08
CA ASN A 30 26.05 7.67 44.52
C ASN A 30 26.67 6.47 45.28
N TRP A 31 26.63 5.25 44.76
CA TRP A 31 27.22 4.04 45.35
C TRP A 31 28.73 3.92 45.03
N GLY A 32 29.27 4.84 44.26
CA GLY A 32 30.68 4.86 43.87
C GLY A 32 30.94 4.18 42.52
N ILE A 33 31.17 5.00 41.50
CA ILE A 33 31.36 4.57 40.10
C ILE A 33 32.45 3.51 39.95
N SER A 34 33.53 3.61 40.77
CA SER A 34 34.63 2.64 40.73
C SER A 34 34.17 1.23 41.09
N TRP A 35 33.38 1.13 42.15
CA TRP A 35 32.84 -0.14 42.66
C TRP A 35 31.82 -0.77 41.66
N ILE A 36 30.86 0.05 41.19
CA ILE A 36 29.83 -0.42 40.25
C ILE A 36 30.48 -0.89 38.95
N CYS A 37 31.40 -0.12 38.39
CA CYS A 37 32.12 -0.48 37.17
C CYS A 37 32.87 -1.83 37.34
N LYS A 38 33.50 -2.05 38.50
CA LYS A 38 34.19 -3.29 38.83
C LYS A 38 33.22 -4.46 38.94
N LEU A 39 32.06 -4.27 39.58
CA LEU A 39 31.00 -5.25 39.75
C LEU A 39 30.41 -5.71 38.40
N LEU A 40 30.18 -4.72 37.51
CA LEU A 40 29.56 -4.98 36.18
C LEU A 40 30.60 -5.33 35.10
N GLY A 41 31.88 -5.44 35.42
CA GLY A 41 32.95 -5.73 34.46
C GLY A 41 33.18 -4.68 33.40
N ILE A 42 32.85 -3.39 33.66
CA ILE A 42 32.99 -2.26 32.76
C ILE A 42 34.18 -1.41 33.21
N SER A 43 35.02 -0.93 32.25
CA SER A 43 36.08 0.01 32.60
C SER A 43 35.48 1.39 32.88
N ARG A 44 36.00 2.08 33.91
CA ARG A 44 35.62 3.48 34.22
C ARG A 44 35.82 4.40 33.02
N ALA A 45 36.90 4.20 32.28
CA ALA A 45 37.18 5.00 31.08
C ALA A 45 36.08 4.83 30.01
N ALA A 46 35.57 3.63 29.81
CA ALA A 46 34.47 3.37 28.89
C ALA A 46 33.15 4.04 29.33
N TYR A 47 32.86 3.99 30.66
CA TYR A 47 31.71 4.71 31.21
C TYR A 47 31.81 6.23 31.03
N TYR A 48 32.93 6.85 31.41
CA TYR A 48 33.09 8.28 31.25
C TYR A 48 33.15 8.74 29.79
N LYS A 49 33.68 7.90 28.87
CA LYS A 49 33.61 8.13 27.43
C LYS A 49 32.17 8.14 26.95
N TRP A 50 31.35 7.22 27.43
CA TRP A 50 29.93 7.18 27.13
C TRP A 50 29.19 8.40 27.72
N LYS A 51 29.42 8.72 28.99
CA LYS A 51 28.81 9.88 29.70
C LYS A 51 29.10 11.21 29.02
N ARG A 52 30.33 11.41 28.49
CA ARG A 52 30.75 12.64 27.77
C ARG A 52 30.40 12.60 26.27
N ARG A 53 29.77 11.55 25.80
CA ARG A 53 29.50 11.40 24.38
C ARG A 53 28.43 12.38 23.91
N CYS A 54 28.81 13.33 23.06
CA CYS A 54 27.85 14.13 22.32
C CYS A 54 27.17 13.25 21.23
N PRO A 55 25.87 13.48 20.94
CA PRO A 55 25.23 12.85 19.81
C PRO A 55 25.97 13.15 18.51
N SER A 56 26.23 12.14 17.70
CA SER A 56 26.78 12.34 16.36
C SER A 56 25.77 13.09 15.47
N GLN A 57 26.28 13.76 14.42
CA GLN A 57 25.40 14.39 13.41
C GLN A 57 24.34 13.42 12.92
N ARG A 58 24.72 12.17 12.66
CA ARG A 58 23.78 11.10 12.27
C ARG A 58 22.74 10.79 13.34
N ASP A 59 23.07 10.87 14.62
CA ASP A 59 22.12 10.64 15.72
C ASP A 59 21.11 11.81 15.80
N LEU A 60 21.54 13.04 15.55
CA LEU A 60 20.67 14.21 15.47
C LEU A 60 19.70 14.12 14.28
N GLU A 61 20.21 13.77 13.10
CA GLU A 61 19.39 13.54 11.91
C GLU A 61 18.39 12.39 12.12
N ASN A 62 18.82 11.29 12.77
CA ASN A 62 17.92 10.19 13.09
C ASN A 62 16.82 10.61 14.08
N ARG A 63 17.10 11.51 15.02
CA ARG A 63 16.07 12.06 15.93
C ARG A 63 15.05 12.90 15.16
N LYS A 64 15.53 13.82 14.30
CA LYS A 64 14.62 14.61 13.42
C LYS A 64 13.75 13.71 12.55
N LEU A 65 14.37 12.73 11.87
CA LEU A 65 13.64 11.79 11.04
C LEU A 65 12.63 10.95 11.84
N LEU A 66 13.00 10.53 13.07
CA LEU A 66 12.09 9.79 13.94
C LEU A 66 10.87 10.64 14.33
N THR A 67 11.07 11.90 14.69
CA THR A 67 9.96 12.82 14.99
C THR A 67 9.01 12.94 13.78
N LYS A 68 9.54 13.13 12.55
CA LYS A 68 8.72 13.14 11.33
C LYS A 68 7.94 11.83 11.18
N ILE A 69 8.57 10.67 11.33
CA ILE A 69 7.93 9.36 11.23
C ILE A 69 6.80 9.23 12.27
N GLN A 70 7.00 9.67 13.50
CA GLN A 70 5.99 9.62 14.56
C GLN A 70 4.79 10.53 14.25
N THR A 71 5.04 11.78 13.87
CA THR A 71 3.96 12.71 13.47
C THR A 71 3.13 12.17 12.31
N ILE A 72 3.76 11.62 11.27
CA ILE A 72 3.07 11.02 10.13
C ILE A 72 2.27 9.78 10.57
N ALA A 73 2.85 8.92 11.43
CA ALA A 73 2.17 7.74 11.91
C ALA A 73 0.93 8.08 12.77
N GLU A 74 1.01 9.12 13.57
CA GLU A 74 -0.10 9.63 14.38
C GLU A 74 -1.22 10.23 13.51
N SER A 75 -0.86 11.06 12.52
CA SER A 75 -1.84 11.72 11.65
C SER A 75 -2.64 10.76 10.76
N ASN A 76 -2.07 9.59 10.43
CA ASN A 76 -2.70 8.59 9.56
C ASN A 76 -3.04 7.26 10.26
N ASN A 77 -3.16 7.26 11.59
CA ASN A 77 -3.46 6.08 12.39
C ASN A 77 -2.52 4.88 12.09
N SER A 78 -1.25 5.16 11.82
CA SER A 78 -0.24 4.16 11.45
C SER A 78 -0.60 3.33 10.21
N LEU A 79 -1.29 3.91 9.25
CA LEU A 79 -1.65 3.29 7.98
C LEU A 79 -0.42 2.95 7.14
N PHE A 80 0.62 3.81 7.17
CA PHE A 80 1.78 3.67 6.31
C PHE A 80 2.75 2.59 6.78
N GLY A 81 3.00 1.60 5.93
CA GLY A 81 4.15 0.71 6.08
C GLY A 81 5.45 1.39 5.64
N LYS A 82 6.59 0.71 5.83
CA LYS A 82 7.93 1.28 5.57
C LYS A 82 8.10 1.93 4.19
N MET A 83 7.48 1.39 3.14
CA MET A 83 7.61 1.93 1.77
C MET A 83 6.79 3.20 1.64
N ALA A 84 5.48 3.17 1.94
CA ALA A 84 4.62 4.35 1.89
C ALA A 84 5.13 5.48 2.79
N MET A 85 5.63 5.16 4.00
CA MET A 85 6.26 6.13 4.89
C MET A 85 7.49 6.79 4.26
N THR A 86 8.35 6.00 3.60
CA THR A 86 9.55 6.53 2.93
C THR A 86 9.17 7.39 1.73
N ASP A 87 8.23 6.93 0.93
CA ASP A 87 7.75 7.64 -0.26
C ASP A 87 7.10 8.96 0.12
N TYR A 88 6.27 8.97 1.18
CA TYR A 88 5.65 10.18 1.72
C TYR A 88 6.70 11.19 2.19
N ILE A 89 7.69 10.75 3.00
CA ILE A 89 8.76 11.64 3.48
C ILE A 89 9.57 12.21 2.31
N ASN A 90 9.93 11.38 1.34
CA ASN A 90 10.74 11.81 0.19
C ASN A 90 9.97 12.70 -0.79
N HIS A 91 8.64 12.60 -0.81
CA HIS A 91 7.79 13.47 -1.62
C HIS A 91 7.59 14.85 -0.98
N HIS A 92 7.62 14.94 0.36
CA HIS A 92 7.43 16.17 1.13
C HIS A 92 8.74 16.65 1.78
N LEU A 93 9.87 16.57 1.03
CA LEU A 93 11.16 17.11 1.49
C LEU A 93 11.16 18.64 1.45
N GLU A 94 11.73 19.25 2.47
CA GLU A 94 12.08 20.67 2.45
C GLU A 94 13.33 20.89 1.58
N GLU A 95 13.60 22.15 1.15
CA GLU A 95 14.68 22.46 0.21
C GLU A 95 16.08 21.98 0.68
N ASP A 96 16.33 21.94 1.99
CA ASP A 96 17.60 21.51 2.57
C ASP A 96 17.66 20.02 2.92
N GLU A 97 16.61 19.24 2.67
CA GLU A 97 16.52 17.86 3.11
C GLU A 97 16.96 16.87 2.04
N GLN A 98 17.70 15.85 2.47
CA GLN A 98 18.15 14.77 1.60
C GLN A 98 17.15 13.60 1.63
N GLN A 99 17.01 12.92 0.49
CA GLN A 99 16.21 11.71 0.38
C GLN A 99 16.67 10.64 1.39
N VAL A 100 15.70 10.02 2.04
CA VAL A 100 15.94 8.95 3.00
C VAL A 100 15.72 7.57 2.36
N ASN A 101 16.57 6.60 2.76
CA ASN A 101 16.44 5.24 2.29
C ASN A 101 15.44 4.46 3.15
N HIS A 102 14.59 3.63 2.53
CA HIS A 102 13.59 2.79 3.21
C HIS A 102 14.18 1.87 4.28
N LYS A 103 15.44 1.44 4.16
CA LYS A 103 16.12 0.66 5.20
C LYS A 103 16.38 1.48 6.47
N ARG A 104 16.68 2.79 6.32
CA ARG A 104 16.88 3.72 7.45
C ARG A 104 15.54 3.96 8.16
N VAL A 105 14.48 4.24 7.40
CA VAL A 105 13.11 4.42 7.91
C VAL A 105 12.65 3.16 8.64
N TYR A 106 12.76 2.00 8.01
CA TYR A 106 12.36 0.71 8.61
C TYR A 106 13.06 0.43 9.95
N ARG A 107 14.38 0.68 10.01
CA ARG A 107 15.15 0.49 11.25
C ARG A 107 14.66 1.41 12.38
N LEU A 108 14.37 2.68 12.08
CA LEU A 108 13.84 3.62 13.07
C LEU A 108 12.45 3.23 13.54
N MET A 109 11.57 2.81 12.64
CA MET A 109 10.25 2.28 12.97
C MET A 109 10.35 1.06 13.89
N CYS A 110 11.21 0.09 13.56
CA CYS A 110 11.38 -1.13 14.38
C CYS A 110 11.91 -0.84 15.78
N ILE A 111 12.96 0.02 15.91
CA ILE A 111 13.58 0.34 17.21
C ILE A 111 12.59 1.07 18.13
N ASN A 112 11.68 1.87 17.54
CA ASN A 112 10.69 2.65 18.29
C ASN A 112 9.30 2.00 18.29
N ASN A 113 9.21 0.73 17.90
CA ASN A 113 7.99 -0.08 17.92
C ASN A 113 6.81 0.52 17.14
N ILE A 114 7.10 1.33 16.11
CA ILE A 114 6.10 1.89 15.20
C ILE A 114 5.74 0.81 14.18
N ARG A 115 4.48 0.34 14.24
CA ARG A 115 3.95 -0.72 13.37
C ARG A 115 2.74 -0.25 12.61
N THR A 116 2.53 -0.78 11.41
CA THR A 116 1.32 -0.51 10.65
C THR A 116 0.10 -1.18 11.28
N SER A 117 -1.03 -0.47 11.31
CA SER A 117 -2.33 -0.91 11.83
C SER A 117 -3.15 -1.71 10.81
N ARG A 118 -2.62 -1.98 9.60
CA ARG A 118 -3.37 -2.67 8.54
C ARG A 118 -3.83 -4.06 8.96
N PRO A 119 -5.14 -4.36 8.88
CA PRO A 119 -5.65 -5.69 9.18
C PRO A 119 -5.22 -6.69 8.11
N ARG A 120 -5.14 -7.97 8.50
CA ARG A 120 -4.94 -9.08 7.56
C ARG A 120 -6.28 -9.75 7.32
N TYR A 121 -6.79 -9.67 6.10
CA TYR A 121 -8.03 -10.35 5.72
C TYR A 121 -7.76 -11.75 5.19
N ALA A 122 -8.62 -12.73 5.55
CA ALA A 122 -8.66 -14.04 4.93
C ALA A 122 -9.26 -13.91 3.51
N ARG A 123 -8.74 -14.71 2.55
CA ARG A 123 -9.30 -14.73 1.20
C ARG A 123 -10.63 -15.47 1.20
N PRO A 124 -11.72 -14.88 0.69
CA PRO A 124 -13.01 -15.56 0.61
C PRO A 124 -13.01 -16.67 -0.44
N ALA A 125 -13.84 -17.70 -0.23
CA ALA A 125 -14.10 -18.75 -1.22
C ALA A 125 -15.13 -18.28 -2.26
N TRP A 126 -14.85 -18.46 -3.54
CA TRP A 126 -15.69 -18.00 -4.64
C TRP A 126 -16.76 -19.04 -5.06
N LYS A 127 -17.98 -18.59 -5.34
CA LYS A 127 -19.01 -19.37 -6.05
C LYS A 127 -19.04 -18.93 -7.52
N ARG A 128 -19.12 -19.90 -8.44
CA ARG A 128 -19.19 -19.63 -9.89
C ARG A 128 -20.62 -19.36 -10.31
N THR A 129 -20.85 -18.34 -11.14
CA THR A 129 -22.07 -18.07 -11.89
C THR A 129 -21.81 -18.26 -13.38
N THR A 130 -22.83 -18.64 -14.15
CA THR A 130 -22.73 -18.77 -15.60
C THR A 130 -23.01 -17.42 -16.24
N PRO A 131 -22.08 -16.83 -17.02
CA PRO A 131 -22.28 -15.54 -17.66
C PRO A 131 -23.20 -15.63 -18.87
N GLU A 132 -23.99 -14.59 -19.15
CA GLU A 132 -24.91 -14.50 -20.30
C GLU A 132 -24.16 -14.16 -21.60
N GLU A 133 -23.39 -13.08 -21.60
CA GLU A 133 -22.53 -12.67 -22.71
C GLU A 133 -21.10 -12.45 -22.23
N VAL A 134 -20.13 -12.83 -23.07
CA VAL A 134 -18.71 -12.73 -22.71
C VAL A 134 -17.95 -12.03 -23.83
N ALA A 135 -17.29 -10.92 -23.50
CA ALA A 135 -16.33 -10.26 -24.39
C ALA A 135 -14.94 -10.91 -24.29
N ASP A 136 -14.15 -10.76 -25.34
CA ASP A 136 -12.77 -11.22 -25.37
C ASP A 136 -11.88 -10.44 -24.38
N ASN A 137 -10.81 -11.08 -23.92
CA ASN A 137 -9.80 -10.41 -23.08
C ASN A 137 -8.83 -9.61 -23.96
N LEU A 138 -9.26 -8.43 -24.38
CA LEU A 138 -8.44 -7.52 -25.20
C LEU A 138 -7.30 -6.90 -24.42
N LEU A 139 -7.50 -6.64 -23.13
CA LEU A 139 -6.47 -6.07 -22.24
C LEU A 139 -5.24 -7.00 -22.10
N SER A 140 -5.46 -8.32 -22.11
CA SER A 140 -4.41 -9.36 -22.10
C SER A 140 -3.30 -9.12 -21.07
N ARG A 141 -3.64 -8.55 -19.89
CA ARG A 141 -2.73 -8.14 -18.82
C ARG A 141 -1.76 -7.01 -19.19
N ASN A 142 -1.98 -6.33 -20.29
CA ASN A 142 -1.21 -5.14 -20.62
C ASN A 142 -1.80 -3.95 -19.86
N PHE A 143 -1.42 -3.81 -18.59
CA PHE A 143 -1.86 -2.73 -17.72
C PHE A 143 -1.02 -1.45 -17.86
N ASN A 144 -0.10 -1.41 -18.83
CA ASN A 144 0.69 -0.23 -19.13
C ASN A 144 -0.04 0.57 -20.20
N VAL A 145 -0.50 1.74 -19.82
CA VAL A 145 -1.10 2.74 -20.69
C VAL A 145 -0.24 4.01 -20.67
N SER A 146 -0.29 4.82 -21.71
CA SER A 146 0.60 5.96 -21.91
C SER A 146 0.03 7.27 -21.37
N LYS A 147 -1.28 7.38 -21.28
CA LYS A 147 -1.99 8.59 -20.82
C LYS A 147 -3.29 8.25 -20.10
N PRO A 148 -3.87 9.19 -19.35
CA PRO A 148 -5.19 9.00 -18.74
C PRO A 148 -6.27 8.67 -19.76
N ASN A 149 -7.26 7.90 -19.31
CA ASN A 149 -8.45 7.51 -20.07
C ASN A 149 -8.20 6.62 -21.30
N GLU A 150 -7.06 5.93 -21.39
CA GLU A 150 -6.84 4.88 -22.39
C GLU A 150 -7.47 3.54 -21.98
N GLY A 151 -7.46 3.23 -20.69
CA GLY A 151 -8.02 1.99 -20.18
C GLY A 151 -8.58 2.15 -18.77
N TRP A 152 -9.81 1.70 -18.59
CA TRP A 152 -10.49 1.65 -17.31
C TRP A 152 -10.71 0.23 -16.84
N CYS A 153 -10.48 -0.03 -15.56
CA CYS A 153 -10.83 -1.30 -14.92
C CYS A 153 -11.93 -1.09 -13.91
N THR A 154 -12.86 -2.05 -13.84
CA THR A 154 -13.97 -2.02 -12.89
C THR A 154 -14.16 -3.34 -12.17
N ASP A 155 -14.71 -3.27 -10.99
CA ASP A 155 -15.19 -4.43 -10.21
C ASP A 155 -16.08 -3.95 -9.05
N ILE A 156 -16.86 -4.89 -8.50
CA ILE A 156 -17.66 -4.65 -7.30
C ILE A 156 -17.02 -5.37 -6.13
N THR A 157 -16.88 -4.68 -5.02
CA THR A 157 -16.46 -5.29 -3.76
C THR A 157 -17.51 -5.11 -2.69
N GLU A 158 -17.47 -5.96 -1.65
CA GLU A 158 -18.39 -5.87 -0.53
C GLU A 158 -17.67 -5.70 0.80
N ILE A 159 -18.33 -4.98 1.72
CA ILE A 159 -17.93 -4.84 3.11
C ILE A 159 -19.13 -5.23 3.97
N SER A 160 -18.93 -6.10 4.95
CA SER A 160 -19.98 -6.45 5.92
C SER A 160 -20.11 -5.36 6.97
N VAL A 161 -21.34 -4.96 7.28
CA VAL A 161 -21.63 -4.05 8.41
C VAL A 161 -21.32 -4.79 9.71
N PRO A 162 -20.44 -4.27 10.59
CA PRO A 162 -20.09 -4.94 11.83
C PRO A 162 -21.29 -5.20 12.72
N GLY A 163 -21.46 -6.45 13.19
CA GLY A 163 -22.59 -6.84 14.04
C GLY A 163 -23.92 -7.04 13.33
N SER A 164 -23.97 -6.92 11.99
CA SER A 164 -25.18 -7.08 11.17
C SER A 164 -24.95 -8.13 10.06
N LYS A 165 -26.05 -8.61 9.47
CA LYS A 165 -26.03 -9.38 8.21
C LYS A 165 -25.99 -8.50 6.96
N GLU A 166 -26.11 -7.21 7.13
CA GLU A 166 -26.14 -6.22 6.08
C GLU A 166 -24.76 -6.09 5.43
N LYS A 167 -24.75 -5.80 4.13
CA LYS A 167 -23.54 -5.58 3.34
C LYS A 167 -23.63 -4.22 2.63
N VAL A 168 -22.48 -3.62 2.47
CA VAL A 168 -22.27 -2.44 1.63
C VAL A 168 -21.55 -2.90 0.38
N TYR A 169 -22.12 -2.64 -0.79
CA TYR A 169 -21.52 -2.93 -2.09
C TYR A 169 -20.92 -1.66 -2.67
N ILE A 170 -19.69 -1.76 -3.14
CA ILE A 170 -18.91 -0.65 -3.70
C ILE A 170 -18.56 -1.02 -5.12
N SER A 171 -19.09 -0.32 -6.09
CA SER A 171 -18.66 -0.39 -7.48
C SER A 171 -17.68 0.72 -7.75
N THR A 172 -16.54 0.41 -8.34
CA THR A 172 -15.50 1.39 -8.63
C THR A 172 -14.96 1.18 -10.03
N ILE A 173 -14.69 2.28 -10.74
CA ILE A 173 -13.94 2.29 -11.99
C ILE A 173 -12.65 3.04 -11.72
N ILE A 174 -11.49 2.41 -11.99
CA ILE A 174 -10.17 3.04 -11.89
C ILE A 174 -9.54 3.18 -13.26
N ASP A 175 -8.81 4.27 -13.46
CA ASP A 175 -7.96 4.45 -14.63
C ASP A 175 -6.65 3.66 -14.48
N LEU A 176 -6.23 2.96 -15.52
CA LEU A 176 -5.00 2.16 -15.51
C LEU A 176 -3.73 3.01 -15.50
N TYR A 177 -3.79 4.24 -15.93
CA TYR A 177 -2.64 5.14 -15.98
C TYR A 177 -2.20 5.57 -14.57
N ASP A 178 -3.08 6.19 -13.83
CA ASP A 178 -2.82 6.87 -12.56
C ASP A 178 -3.47 6.18 -11.35
N ARG A 179 -4.21 5.10 -11.56
CA ARG A 179 -5.01 4.42 -10.53
C ARG A 179 -6.08 5.31 -9.89
N TYR A 180 -6.41 6.42 -10.55
CA TYR A 180 -7.43 7.33 -10.09
C TYR A 180 -8.82 6.69 -10.22
N PRO A 181 -9.65 6.72 -9.17
CA PRO A 181 -11.03 6.27 -9.23
C PRO A 181 -11.87 7.29 -10.00
N VAL A 182 -12.14 7.00 -11.27
CA VAL A 182 -12.91 7.88 -12.16
C VAL A 182 -14.43 7.79 -11.92
N GLY A 183 -14.90 6.71 -11.32
CA GLY A 183 -16.29 6.53 -10.89
C GLY A 183 -16.38 5.66 -9.66
N ILE A 184 -17.29 6.01 -8.75
CA ILE A 184 -17.57 5.22 -7.55
C ILE A 184 -19.04 5.36 -7.16
N ALA A 185 -19.67 4.24 -6.88
CA ALA A 185 -21.01 4.22 -6.29
C ALA A 185 -21.09 3.19 -5.15
N VAL A 186 -21.93 3.50 -4.17
CA VAL A 186 -22.15 2.66 -2.98
C VAL A 186 -23.63 2.31 -2.91
N SER A 187 -23.95 1.04 -2.60
CA SER A 187 -25.33 0.58 -2.50
C SER A 187 -25.50 -0.53 -1.47
N ARG A 188 -26.73 -0.70 -1.00
CA ARG A 188 -27.15 -1.87 -0.21
C ARG A 188 -27.38 -3.11 -1.08
N ARG A 189 -27.41 -2.96 -2.41
CA ARG A 189 -27.70 -4.04 -3.38
C ARG A 189 -26.58 -4.18 -4.38
N ASN A 190 -26.25 -5.44 -4.67
CA ASN A 190 -25.32 -5.80 -5.74
C ASN A 190 -26.12 -6.04 -7.02
N ASP A 191 -26.53 -4.98 -7.68
CA ASP A 191 -27.35 -5.04 -8.87
C ASP A 191 -26.75 -4.25 -10.06
N THR A 192 -27.45 -4.29 -11.19
CA THR A 192 -27.03 -3.60 -12.43
C THR A 192 -27.10 -2.08 -12.28
N ALA A 193 -28.03 -1.56 -11.46
CA ALA A 193 -28.18 -0.14 -11.24
C ALA A 193 -26.92 0.48 -10.61
N LEU A 194 -26.27 -0.24 -9.66
CA LEU A 194 -25.02 0.17 -9.05
C LEU A 194 -23.89 0.38 -10.08
N VAL A 195 -23.76 -0.54 -11.04
CA VAL A 195 -22.73 -0.45 -12.09
C VAL A 195 -23.05 0.66 -13.09
N HIS A 196 -24.32 0.82 -13.47
CA HIS A 196 -24.76 1.92 -14.35
C HIS A 196 -24.46 3.28 -13.72
N GLN A 197 -24.83 3.48 -12.45
CA GLN A 197 -24.54 4.70 -11.71
C GLN A 197 -23.04 5.02 -11.68
N THR A 198 -22.20 3.99 -11.46
CA THR A 198 -20.74 4.15 -11.43
C THR A 198 -20.20 4.59 -12.81
N LEU A 199 -20.72 3.98 -13.89
CA LEU A 199 -20.30 4.32 -15.26
C LEU A 199 -20.77 5.73 -15.64
N GLU A 200 -22.01 6.11 -15.32
CA GLU A 200 -22.54 7.45 -15.57
C GLU A 200 -21.69 8.54 -14.87
N GLN A 201 -21.28 8.30 -13.63
CA GLN A 201 -20.39 9.22 -12.91
C GLN A 201 -19.03 9.36 -13.61
N ALA A 202 -18.43 8.23 -14.02
CA ALA A 202 -17.14 8.22 -14.70
C ALA A 202 -17.19 8.98 -16.04
N VAL A 203 -18.24 8.78 -16.85
CA VAL A 203 -18.46 9.47 -18.13
C VAL A 203 -18.71 10.96 -17.92
N LYS A 204 -19.53 11.31 -16.93
CA LYS A 204 -19.81 12.73 -16.60
C LYS A 204 -18.56 13.48 -16.18
N ALA A 205 -17.68 12.83 -15.40
CA ALA A 205 -16.42 13.41 -14.96
C ALA A 205 -15.36 13.48 -16.08
N ASN A 206 -15.48 12.65 -17.13
CA ASN A 206 -14.53 12.56 -18.24
C ASN A 206 -15.28 12.56 -19.58
N PRO A 207 -15.84 13.69 -20.01
CA PRO A 207 -16.64 13.77 -21.23
C PRO A 207 -15.78 13.52 -22.49
N GLY A 208 -16.36 12.80 -23.46
CA GLY A 208 -15.73 12.58 -24.78
C GLY A 208 -14.56 11.60 -24.79
N VAL A 209 -14.36 10.80 -23.74
CA VAL A 209 -13.33 9.75 -23.69
C VAL A 209 -13.93 8.37 -24.02
N HIS A 210 -13.15 7.53 -24.69
CA HIS A 210 -13.55 6.21 -25.16
C HIS A 210 -12.51 5.15 -24.71
N PRO A 211 -12.35 4.87 -23.40
CA PRO A 211 -11.37 3.93 -22.90
C PRO A 211 -11.69 2.48 -23.31
N LEU A 212 -10.67 1.62 -23.31
CA LEU A 212 -10.87 0.18 -23.21
C LEU A 212 -11.44 -0.13 -21.81
N PHE A 213 -12.67 -0.65 -21.75
CA PHE A 213 -13.37 -0.89 -20.51
C PHE A 213 -13.23 -2.37 -20.08
N HIS A 214 -12.42 -2.65 -19.07
CA HIS A 214 -12.13 -3.99 -18.62
C HIS A 214 -12.83 -4.33 -17.30
N SER A 215 -13.52 -5.49 -17.27
CA SER A 215 -14.21 -6.00 -16.10
C SER A 215 -13.90 -7.48 -15.87
N ASP A 216 -14.33 -8.01 -14.73
CA ASP A 216 -14.51 -9.44 -14.55
C ASP A 216 -15.76 -9.93 -15.33
N ARG A 217 -16.13 -11.22 -15.14
CA ARG A 217 -17.36 -11.81 -15.72
C ARG A 217 -18.51 -11.80 -14.73
N GLY A 218 -18.61 -10.79 -13.89
CA GLY A 218 -19.77 -10.58 -13.03
C GLY A 218 -21.05 -10.43 -13.84
N PHE A 219 -22.19 -10.93 -13.31
CA PHE A 219 -23.46 -10.92 -14.05
C PHE A 219 -23.90 -9.52 -14.49
N GLN A 220 -23.46 -8.47 -13.76
CA GLN A 220 -23.78 -7.07 -14.08
C GLN A 220 -23.15 -6.65 -15.41
N TYR A 221 -21.91 -7.11 -15.66
CA TYR A 221 -21.12 -6.74 -16.83
C TYR A 221 -21.41 -7.59 -18.06
N THR A 222 -21.99 -8.79 -17.88
CA THR A 222 -22.30 -9.75 -18.95
C THR A 222 -23.69 -9.54 -19.54
N ARG A 223 -24.48 -8.58 -19.05
CA ARG A 223 -25.80 -8.29 -19.59
C ARG A 223 -25.73 -7.52 -20.89
N ALA A 224 -26.58 -7.90 -21.86
CA ALA A 224 -26.68 -7.23 -23.16
C ALA A 224 -26.94 -5.72 -23.04
N VAL A 225 -27.72 -5.29 -22.04
CA VAL A 225 -27.99 -3.86 -21.77
C VAL A 225 -26.70 -3.11 -21.44
N PHE A 226 -25.81 -3.69 -20.62
CA PHE A 226 -24.55 -3.05 -20.25
C PHE A 226 -23.60 -2.94 -21.45
N LYS A 227 -23.52 -3.99 -22.26
CA LYS A 227 -22.73 -4.00 -23.49
C LYS A 227 -23.20 -2.91 -24.46
N LYS A 228 -24.52 -2.82 -24.70
CA LYS A 228 -25.11 -1.76 -25.54
C LYS A 228 -24.80 -0.37 -25.03
N MET A 229 -24.86 -0.16 -23.72
CA MET A 229 -24.49 1.13 -23.08
C MET A 229 -23.03 1.51 -23.35
N LEU A 230 -22.10 0.54 -23.28
CA LEU A 230 -20.69 0.82 -23.63
C LEU A 230 -20.52 1.13 -25.11
N GLU A 231 -21.22 0.41 -26.01
CA GLU A 231 -21.21 0.65 -27.45
C GLU A 231 -21.75 2.06 -27.80
N GLU A 232 -22.85 2.48 -27.16
CA GLU A 232 -23.40 3.85 -27.32
C GLU A 232 -22.44 4.94 -26.83
N LEU A 233 -21.61 4.63 -25.84
CA LEU A 233 -20.55 5.51 -25.35
C LEU A 233 -19.25 5.41 -26.18
N GLY A 234 -19.20 4.59 -27.22
CA GLY A 234 -18.02 4.36 -28.05
C GLY A 234 -16.88 3.62 -27.32
N MET A 235 -17.19 2.94 -26.21
CA MET A 235 -16.21 2.20 -25.42
C MET A 235 -16.11 0.75 -25.88
N THR A 236 -14.91 0.19 -25.89
CA THR A 236 -14.66 -1.21 -26.21
C THR A 236 -14.65 -2.03 -24.94
N GLN A 237 -15.51 -3.06 -24.85
CA GLN A 237 -15.56 -3.95 -23.70
C GLN A 237 -14.47 -5.02 -23.79
N SER A 238 -13.83 -5.28 -22.65
CA SER A 238 -12.87 -6.37 -22.45
C SER A 238 -13.18 -7.10 -21.15
N MET A 239 -13.07 -8.42 -21.12
CA MET A 239 -13.39 -9.21 -19.94
C MET A 239 -12.26 -10.16 -19.55
N SER A 240 -12.06 -10.34 -18.26
CA SER A 240 -11.12 -11.32 -17.70
C SER A 240 -11.45 -12.74 -18.15
N ARG A 241 -10.44 -13.61 -18.31
CA ARG A 241 -10.64 -15.04 -18.59
C ARG A 241 -11.24 -15.77 -17.39
N VAL A 242 -11.90 -16.88 -17.64
CA VAL A 242 -12.51 -17.70 -16.58
C VAL A 242 -11.48 -18.10 -15.52
N SER A 243 -11.79 -17.84 -14.26
CA SER A 243 -10.95 -18.20 -13.10
C SER A 243 -9.53 -17.59 -13.14
N ARG A 244 -9.33 -16.47 -13.83
CA ARG A 244 -8.06 -15.75 -13.93
C ARG A 244 -8.18 -14.35 -13.28
N CYS A 245 -8.28 -14.33 -11.97
CA CYS A 245 -8.34 -13.08 -11.19
C CYS A 245 -7.17 -12.11 -11.50
N ILE A 246 -6.00 -12.63 -11.83
CA ILE A 246 -4.84 -11.82 -12.26
C ILE A 246 -5.14 -10.93 -13.47
N ASP A 247 -6.13 -11.26 -14.30
CA ASP A 247 -6.51 -10.47 -15.47
C ASP A 247 -7.12 -9.11 -15.08
N ASN A 248 -7.59 -8.93 -13.82
CA ASN A 248 -8.03 -7.66 -13.24
C ASN A 248 -7.18 -7.24 -12.01
N GLY A 249 -5.89 -7.61 -12.01
CA GLY A 249 -4.98 -7.40 -10.88
C GLY A 249 -4.89 -5.96 -10.35
N PRO A 250 -4.87 -4.91 -11.18
CA PRO A 250 -4.90 -3.52 -10.70
C PRO A 250 -6.12 -3.19 -9.85
N MET A 251 -7.28 -3.68 -10.23
CA MET A 251 -8.53 -3.45 -9.51
C MET A 251 -8.58 -4.22 -8.18
N GLU A 252 -8.14 -5.49 -8.19
CA GLU A 252 -8.01 -6.28 -6.95
C GLU A 252 -7.06 -5.61 -5.95
N GLY A 253 -5.93 -5.09 -6.45
CA GLY A 253 -4.98 -4.35 -5.63
C GLY A 253 -5.57 -3.09 -5.02
N PHE A 254 -6.32 -2.32 -5.80
CA PHE A 254 -7.02 -1.12 -5.34
C PHE A 254 -8.07 -1.46 -4.27
N GLN A 255 -8.92 -2.44 -4.52
CA GLN A 255 -9.96 -2.86 -3.55
C GLN A 255 -9.36 -3.37 -2.23
N GLY A 256 -8.22 -4.08 -2.30
CA GLY A 256 -7.49 -4.51 -1.11
C GLY A 256 -7.02 -3.32 -0.27
N ILE A 257 -6.40 -2.33 -0.91
CA ILE A 257 -5.94 -1.10 -0.27
C ILE A 257 -7.13 -0.32 0.32
N LEU A 258 -8.21 -0.16 -0.44
CA LEU A 258 -9.42 0.55 0.00
C LEU A 258 -9.99 -0.05 1.30
N LYS A 259 -10.15 -1.37 1.35
CA LYS A 259 -10.66 -2.06 2.55
C LYS A 259 -9.73 -1.92 3.75
N GLU A 260 -8.42 -2.02 3.54
CA GLU A 260 -7.43 -1.81 4.60
C GLU A 260 -7.49 -0.39 5.15
N MET A 261 -7.62 0.61 4.27
CA MET A 261 -7.70 2.02 4.64
C MET A 261 -8.98 2.33 5.42
N ILE A 262 -10.15 1.84 4.95
CA ILE A 262 -11.42 2.01 5.67
C ILE A 262 -11.31 1.48 7.10
N ALA A 263 -10.76 0.29 7.28
CA ALA A 263 -10.62 -0.31 8.60
C ALA A 263 -9.64 0.43 9.53
N VAL A 264 -8.66 1.13 8.97
CA VAL A 264 -7.67 1.90 9.74
C VAL A 264 -8.14 3.34 10.02
N LEU A 265 -8.69 4.00 9.01
CA LEU A 265 -9.12 5.40 9.11
C LEU A 265 -10.45 5.55 9.84
N TYR A 266 -11.35 4.57 9.67
CA TYR A 266 -12.70 4.58 10.22
C TYR A 266 -13.02 3.31 11.04
N PRO A 267 -12.24 3.00 12.09
CA PRO A 267 -12.36 1.73 12.84
C PRO A 267 -13.68 1.61 13.61
N ASN A 268 -14.41 2.71 13.76
CA ASN A 268 -15.65 2.77 14.55
C ASN A 268 -16.93 2.79 13.69
N ALA A 269 -16.82 2.74 12.36
CA ALA A 269 -18.00 2.68 11.50
C ALA A 269 -18.77 1.36 11.71
N ARG A 270 -20.05 1.44 12.12
CA ARG A 270 -20.90 0.30 12.52
C ARG A 270 -22.22 0.25 11.78
N THR A 271 -22.63 1.30 11.11
CA THR A 271 -23.87 1.39 10.34
C THR A 271 -23.55 1.48 8.84
N TYR A 272 -24.57 1.29 8.01
CA TYR A 272 -24.44 1.48 6.56
C TYR A 272 -24.03 2.91 6.22
N GLU A 273 -24.67 3.90 6.82
CA GLU A 273 -24.45 5.33 6.57
C GLU A 273 -23.05 5.77 7.01
N GLU A 274 -22.57 5.25 8.15
CA GLU A 274 -21.21 5.49 8.60
C GLU A 274 -20.17 4.85 7.66
N LEU A 275 -20.43 3.62 7.17
CA LEU A 275 -19.55 2.97 6.20
C LEU A 275 -19.59 3.68 4.84
N GLU A 276 -20.74 4.13 4.37
CA GLU A 276 -20.84 4.91 3.14
C GLU A 276 -20.01 6.20 3.23
N THR A 277 -20.16 6.95 4.32
CA THR A 277 -19.34 8.14 4.61
C THR A 277 -17.84 7.79 4.67
N ALA A 278 -17.49 6.69 5.35
CA ALA A 278 -16.12 6.21 5.48
C ALA A 278 -15.52 5.83 4.11
N ILE A 279 -16.31 5.22 3.23
CA ILE A 279 -15.88 4.85 1.87
C ILE A 279 -15.51 6.10 1.08
N TYR A 280 -16.39 7.10 1.01
CA TYR A 280 -16.12 8.35 0.27
C TYR A 280 -14.94 9.13 0.89
N GLY A 281 -14.85 9.24 2.21
CA GLY A 281 -13.72 9.85 2.90
C GLY A 281 -12.39 9.11 2.65
N THR A 282 -12.44 7.79 2.55
CA THR A 282 -11.25 6.98 2.21
C THR A 282 -10.83 7.18 0.76
N ILE A 283 -11.77 7.32 -0.17
CA ILE A 283 -11.47 7.62 -1.59
C ILE A 283 -10.82 9.00 -1.70
N ASP A 284 -11.34 10.00 -0.99
CA ASP A 284 -10.73 11.33 -0.96
C ASP A 284 -9.30 11.29 -0.42
N TYR A 285 -9.08 10.58 0.68
CA TYR A 285 -7.76 10.34 1.24
C TYR A 285 -6.82 9.60 0.26
N TYR A 286 -7.32 8.57 -0.44
CA TYR A 286 -6.55 7.85 -1.44
C TYR A 286 -6.11 8.74 -2.61
N ILE A 287 -6.98 9.63 -3.06
CA ILE A 287 -6.71 10.56 -4.17
C ILE A 287 -5.70 11.63 -3.77
N ASN A 288 -5.84 12.20 -2.57
CA ASN A 288 -5.14 13.43 -2.19
C ASN A 288 -3.95 13.22 -1.26
N GLU A 289 -3.96 12.16 -0.44
CA GLU A 289 -2.99 11.98 0.64
C GLU A 289 -2.18 10.68 0.54
N TYR A 290 -2.69 9.63 -0.14
CA TYR A 290 -2.05 8.33 -0.14
C TYR A 290 -0.90 8.24 -1.15
N PRO A 291 0.38 8.17 -0.68
CA PRO A 291 1.54 8.12 -1.57
C PRO A 291 1.66 6.76 -2.23
N GLN A 292 1.86 6.74 -3.54
CA GLN A 292 2.03 5.51 -4.30
C GLN A 292 3.49 5.32 -4.75
N ASN A 293 4.07 4.19 -4.38
CA ASN A 293 5.45 3.85 -4.72
C ASN A 293 5.68 3.85 -6.25
N ARG A 294 4.69 3.38 -7.04
CA ARG A 294 4.74 3.42 -8.50
C ARG A 294 4.99 4.84 -9.03
N PHE A 295 4.44 5.84 -8.37
CA PHE A 295 4.51 7.25 -8.76
C PHE A 295 5.57 8.04 -7.97
N LYS A 296 6.53 7.33 -7.37
CA LYS A 296 7.63 7.93 -6.60
C LYS A 296 7.15 8.79 -5.42
N GLY A 297 6.07 8.37 -4.78
CA GLY A 297 5.48 9.05 -3.63
C GLY A 297 4.35 10.02 -3.94
N LYS A 298 4.11 10.33 -5.20
CA LYS A 298 2.93 11.12 -5.59
C LYS A 298 1.64 10.35 -5.36
N THR A 299 0.56 11.08 -5.15
CA THR A 299 -0.79 10.54 -5.07
C THR A 299 -1.38 10.32 -6.47
N SER A 300 -2.48 9.57 -6.56
CA SER A 300 -3.18 9.37 -7.83
C SER A 300 -3.75 10.68 -8.38
N GLY A 301 -4.21 11.59 -7.50
CA GLY A 301 -4.74 12.90 -7.88
C GLY A 301 -3.66 13.84 -8.43
N GLU A 302 -2.46 13.85 -7.85
CA GLU A 302 -1.32 14.62 -8.35
C GLU A 302 -0.92 14.18 -9.76
N VAL A 303 -0.74 12.86 -9.94
CA VAL A 303 -0.37 12.26 -11.24
C VAL A 303 -1.41 12.59 -12.30
N ARG A 304 -2.71 12.51 -11.97
CA ARG A 304 -3.79 12.84 -12.90
C ARG A 304 -3.77 14.32 -13.29
N ARG A 305 -3.66 15.24 -12.33
CA ARG A 305 -3.60 16.68 -12.61
C ARG A 305 -2.42 17.04 -13.51
N GLU A 306 -1.23 16.51 -13.23
CA GLU A 306 -0.04 16.71 -14.05
C GLU A 306 -0.22 16.18 -15.48
N ALA A 307 -0.78 14.97 -15.60
CA ALA A 307 -0.98 14.34 -16.90
C ALA A 307 -2.00 15.06 -17.77
N LEU A 308 -3.10 15.55 -17.17
CA LEU A 308 -4.13 16.29 -17.90
C LEU A 308 -3.68 17.71 -18.30
N SER A 309 -2.66 18.27 -17.65
CA SER A 309 -2.07 19.57 -17.99
C SER A 309 -0.89 19.47 -18.97
N SER A 310 -0.49 18.26 -19.40
CA SER A 310 0.68 18.03 -20.25
C SER A 310 0.30 17.36 -21.58
N ASP A 311 0.85 17.84 -22.68
CA ASP A 311 0.73 17.19 -23.99
C ASP A 311 1.50 15.86 -24.07
N THR A 312 2.51 15.70 -23.22
CA THR A 312 3.36 14.49 -23.12
C THR A 312 3.42 13.97 -21.69
N PRO A 313 2.37 13.26 -21.23
CA PRO A 313 2.31 12.74 -19.88
C PRO A 313 3.46 11.78 -19.54
N VAL A 314 3.92 11.80 -18.29
CA VAL A 314 4.99 10.93 -17.82
C VAL A 314 4.50 9.49 -17.72
N VAL A 315 5.14 8.57 -18.42
CA VAL A 315 4.78 7.13 -18.34
C VAL A 315 5.39 6.49 -17.09
N TYR A 316 4.56 5.82 -16.30
CA TYR A 316 4.95 5.06 -15.11
C TYR A 316 4.83 3.55 -15.38
N PRO A 317 5.85 2.87 -15.92
CA PRO A 317 5.76 1.46 -16.25
C PRO A 317 5.59 0.60 -14.99
N ILE A 318 4.77 -0.43 -15.08
CA ILE A 318 4.62 -1.41 -14.01
C ILE A 318 5.88 -2.30 -14.03
N PRO A 319 6.62 -2.42 -12.92
CA PRO A 319 7.80 -3.27 -12.86
C PRO A 319 7.47 -4.72 -13.20
N LYS A 320 8.26 -5.34 -14.08
CA LYS A 320 8.10 -6.76 -14.38
C LYS A 320 8.41 -7.58 -13.12
N ASN A 321 7.46 -8.41 -12.72
CA ASN A 321 7.69 -9.33 -11.62
C ASN A 321 8.49 -10.55 -12.13
N ASN A 322 9.78 -10.59 -11.84
CA ASN A 322 10.68 -11.65 -12.29
C ASN A 322 10.23 -13.08 -11.88
N ARG A 323 9.45 -13.24 -10.80
CA ARG A 323 8.88 -14.54 -10.41
C ARG A 323 7.78 -14.96 -11.37
N ILE A 324 6.92 -14.02 -11.77
CA ILE A 324 5.84 -14.27 -12.74
C ILE A 324 6.43 -14.54 -14.11
N THR A 325 7.43 -13.77 -14.54
CA THR A 325 8.13 -13.98 -15.82
C THR A 325 8.74 -15.39 -15.86
N LYS A 326 9.55 -15.77 -14.87
CA LYS A 326 10.16 -17.12 -14.78
C LYS A 326 9.14 -18.25 -14.74
N TYR A 327 7.98 -18.02 -14.10
CA TYR A 327 6.89 -19.01 -14.10
C TYR A 327 6.34 -19.22 -15.51
N TRP A 328 6.05 -18.14 -16.23
CA TRP A 328 5.54 -18.22 -17.60
C TRP A 328 6.56 -18.78 -18.59
N ASP A 329 7.82 -18.40 -18.50
CA ASP A 329 8.92 -18.96 -19.29
C ASP A 329 8.98 -20.49 -19.13
N ARG A 330 8.84 -20.97 -17.88
CA ARG A 330 8.76 -22.40 -17.58
C ARG A 330 7.54 -23.08 -18.21
N ILE A 331 6.35 -22.46 -18.12
CA ILE A 331 5.11 -23.01 -18.69
C ILE A 331 5.23 -23.11 -20.22
N HIS A 332 5.67 -22.04 -20.88
CA HIS A 332 5.87 -22.03 -22.33
C HIS A 332 6.91 -23.07 -22.77
N SER A 333 8.00 -23.24 -22.03
CA SER A 333 9.00 -24.27 -22.33
C SER A 333 8.47 -25.71 -22.20
N LEU A 334 7.53 -25.94 -21.29
CA LEU A 334 6.86 -27.25 -21.13
C LEU A 334 5.83 -27.51 -22.25
N GLN A 335 5.09 -26.49 -22.68
CA GLN A 335 4.13 -26.60 -23.78
C GLN A 335 4.83 -26.89 -25.10
N ASN A 336 5.91 -26.19 -25.42
CA ASN A 336 6.71 -26.44 -26.63
C ASN A 336 7.38 -27.82 -26.64
N ARG A 337 7.60 -28.46 -25.47
CA ARG A 337 8.12 -29.84 -25.38
C ARG A 337 7.04 -30.92 -25.56
N SER A 338 5.76 -30.57 -25.39
CA SER A 338 4.65 -31.51 -25.59
C SER A 338 4.12 -31.50 -27.04
N GLU A 339 4.54 -30.52 -27.85
CA GLU A 339 4.21 -30.37 -29.27
C GLU A 339 5.35 -30.83 -30.21
N ALA A 340 6.52 -31.18 -29.66
CA ALA A 340 7.68 -31.76 -30.36
C ALA A 340 7.82 -33.24 -30.06
#